data_48f3fa5c15dcb80fd171f6c35c6e8b1a
#
_entry.id   48f3fa5c15dcb80fd171f6c35c6e8b1a
#
_cell.length_a   1.000
_cell.length_b   1.000
_cell.length_c   1.000
_cell.angle_alpha   90.00
_cell.angle_beta   90.00
_cell.angle_gamma   90.00
#
_symmetry.space_group_name_H-M   'P 1'
#
loop_
_entity.id
_entity.type
_entity.pdbx_description
1 polymer ?
#
loop_
_entity_poly.entity_id
_entity_poly.type
_entity_poly.pdbx_seq_one_letter_code
_entity_poly.pdbx_strand_id
1 'polypeptide(L)'
;MRRRKLLANLAVTAAAAVGAPILPTGTTPAADATGENLVARVRDAMLGLHTDTTVPPPTFLRTDLARAFTDFHTCQYGSLAVRLPRLLRGAHARATGDHAVDDGLLAHSYLLATRMLIKLDEQQLGWMAADRARQAAEALGDPLLIAEAARQLAVLARKADWHEQALSLALAAADHPALRSGDPALTAQRGLLIQSAAYTAARAGDAAGMRELTGEAAAIAKELGPATVLRDHGGGFSPTTVQLHLVSAENAAGDPAAALAAAKAVAPGSLPSTERRARYYTDVATAFARSGRRDQCIRALLAAEHQAPEETHARPAVKSLVSGLLISGRTTTELRGLAARVGVLT
;
A
#
# COMPACT_ATOMS: atom_id res chain seq x y z
N MET A 1 -44.28 -2.85 -0.78
CA MET A 1 -44.51 -1.54 -0.13
C MET A 1 -43.29 -0.98 0.66
N ARG A 2 -42.22 -1.73 0.91
CA ARG A 2 -41.04 -1.22 1.70
C ARG A 2 -40.01 -0.39 0.91
N ARG A 3 -39.87 -0.58 -0.40
CA ARG A 3 -38.90 0.17 -1.23
C ARG A 3 -39.28 1.64 -1.50
N ARG A 4 -40.59 1.97 -1.56
CA ARG A 4 -41.04 3.36 -1.74
C ARG A 4 -40.87 4.26 -0.52
N LYS A 5 -40.85 3.68 0.70
CA LYS A 5 -40.63 4.45 1.95
C LYS A 5 -39.14 4.81 2.18
N LEU A 6 -38.21 4.01 1.65
CA LEU A 6 -36.76 4.31 1.75
C LEU A 6 -36.35 5.49 0.87
N LEU A 7 -36.94 5.60 -0.34
CA LEU A 7 -36.66 6.71 -1.25
C LEU A 7 -37.35 8.02 -0.80
N ALA A 8 -38.50 7.95 -0.11
CA ALA A 8 -39.17 9.12 0.42
C ALA A 8 -38.41 9.76 1.62
N ASN A 9 -37.72 8.97 2.43
CA ASN A 9 -36.92 9.49 3.56
C ASN A 9 -35.59 10.12 3.12
N LEU A 10 -35.04 9.77 1.95
CA LEU A 10 -33.87 10.42 1.35
C LEU A 10 -34.22 11.81 0.74
N ALA A 11 -35.45 12.02 0.31
CA ALA A 11 -35.90 13.28 -0.29
C ALA A 11 -36.24 14.36 0.78
N VAL A 12 -36.57 13.97 2.01
CA VAL A 12 -36.97 14.92 3.08
C VAL A 12 -35.75 15.54 3.77
N THR A 13 -34.59 14.90 3.75
CA THR A 13 -33.36 15.49 4.32
C THR A 13 -32.66 16.51 3.40
N ALA A 14 -33.05 16.61 2.14
CA ALA A 14 -32.48 17.59 1.17
C ALA A 14 -33.20 18.94 1.15
N ALA A 15 -34.38 19.08 1.80
CA ALA A 15 -35.22 20.28 1.70
C ALA A 15 -35.13 21.25 2.88
N ALA A 16 -34.30 21.01 3.89
CA ALA A 16 -34.20 21.84 5.10
C ALA A 16 -32.92 22.70 5.19
N ALA A 17 -32.16 22.88 4.11
CA ALA A 17 -30.92 23.67 4.11
C ALA A 17 -30.93 24.77 3.04
N VAL A 18 -32.04 25.54 2.94
CA VAL A 18 -32.03 26.78 2.19
C VAL A 18 -32.18 27.95 3.17
N GLY A 19 -31.05 28.48 3.62
CA GLY A 19 -31.06 29.67 4.45
C GLY A 19 -29.70 29.96 5.10
N ALA A 20 -28.72 30.35 4.35
CA ALA A 20 -27.63 31.32 4.54
C ALA A 20 -26.43 30.91 3.65
N PRO A 21 -25.73 31.84 2.99
CA PRO A 21 -24.50 31.51 2.28
C PRO A 21 -23.40 31.30 3.33
N ILE A 22 -23.21 30.05 3.77
CA ILE A 22 -21.98 29.67 4.43
C ILE A 22 -20.94 29.55 3.32
N LEU A 23 -20.13 30.59 3.19
CA LEU A 23 -18.87 30.50 2.46
C LEU A 23 -18.10 29.29 3.00
N PRO A 24 -17.68 28.32 2.19
CA PRO A 24 -16.83 27.24 2.65
C PRO A 24 -15.44 27.80 2.90
N THR A 25 -15.17 28.32 4.08
CA THR A 25 -13.83 28.58 4.60
C THR A 25 -13.30 27.31 5.25
N GLY A 26 -13.23 26.25 4.50
CA GLY A 26 -12.58 25.01 4.84
C GLY A 26 -11.89 24.50 3.60
N THR A 27 -10.66 24.94 3.34
CA THR A 27 -9.77 24.27 2.41
C THR A 27 -9.48 22.91 3.01
N THR A 28 -10.20 21.87 2.54
CA THR A 28 -9.78 20.47 2.76
C THR A 28 -8.31 20.40 2.36
N PRO A 29 -7.40 19.90 3.22
CA PRO A 29 -5.99 19.82 2.85
C PRO A 29 -5.85 19.09 1.52
N ALA A 30 -5.12 19.66 0.58
CA ALA A 30 -5.02 19.17 -0.81
C ALA A 30 -4.63 17.68 -0.90
N ALA A 31 -3.98 17.14 0.12
CA ALA A 31 -3.52 15.75 0.18
C ALA A 31 -4.63 14.74 0.50
N ASP A 32 -5.61 15.08 1.35
CA ASP A 32 -6.79 14.23 1.60
C ASP A 32 -7.64 14.14 0.34
N ALA A 33 -7.85 15.27 -0.33
CA ALA A 33 -8.54 15.31 -1.62
C ALA A 33 -7.86 14.43 -2.69
N THR A 34 -6.53 14.30 -2.68
CA THR A 34 -5.79 13.46 -3.64
C THR A 34 -6.02 11.98 -3.38
N GLY A 35 -5.95 11.53 -2.12
CA GLY A 35 -6.19 10.12 -1.74
C GLY A 35 -7.64 9.71 -2.00
N GLU A 36 -8.60 10.50 -1.55
CA GLU A 36 -10.04 10.27 -1.77
C GLU A 36 -10.40 10.27 -3.26
N ASN A 37 -9.85 11.20 -4.04
CA ASN A 37 -10.05 11.27 -5.48
C ASN A 37 -9.49 10.03 -6.20
N LEU A 38 -8.31 9.55 -5.79
CA LEU A 38 -7.74 8.32 -6.32
C LEU A 38 -8.65 7.12 -6.02
N VAL A 39 -9.09 6.96 -4.79
CA VAL A 39 -10.00 5.89 -4.38
C VAL A 39 -11.30 5.92 -5.18
N ALA A 40 -11.95 7.09 -5.27
CA ALA A 40 -13.20 7.25 -6.00
C ALA A 40 -13.03 6.86 -7.48
N ARG A 41 -11.99 7.35 -8.15
CA ARG A 41 -11.73 7.05 -9.56
C ARG A 41 -11.36 5.58 -9.81
N VAL A 42 -10.61 4.95 -8.91
CA VAL A 42 -10.28 3.52 -8.98
C VAL A 42 -11.55 2.70 -8.79
N ARG A 43 -12.39 3.03 -7.80
CA ARG A 43 -13.69 2.39 -7.58
C ARG A 43 -14.57 2.47 -8.83
N ASP A 44 -14.72 3.67 -9.39
CA ASP A 44 -15.57 3.90 -10.57
C ASP A 44 -15.05 3.13 -11.80
N ALA A 45 -13.72 3.06 -11.98
CA ALA A 45 -13.11 2.24 -13.03
C ALA A 45 -13.33 0.74 -12.81
N MET A 46 -13.22 0.25 -11.57
CA MET A 46 -13.45 -1.14 -11.21
C MET A 46 -14.92 -1.56 -11.41
N LEU A 47 -15.85 -0.65 -11.17
CA LEU A 47 -17.30 -0.92 -11.27
C LEU A 47 -17.87 -0.60 -12.66
N GLY A 48 -17.06 -0.09 -13.59
CA GLY A 48 -17.54 0.31 -14.92
C GLY A 48 -18.43 1.55 -14.91
N LEU A 49 -18.36 2.38 -13.87
CA LEU A 49 -19.18 3.58 -13.70
C LEU A 49 -18.58 4.79 -14.45
N HIS A 50 -18.37 4.66 -15.74
CA HIS A 50 -17.80 5.73 -16.58
C HIS A 50 -18.43 5.73 -17.97
N THR A 51 -18.46 6.89 -18.61
CA THR A 51 -19.07 7.10 -19.91
C THR A 51 -18.08 7.07 -21.08
N ASP A 52 -16.78 7.13 -20.80
CA ASP A 52 -15.75 7.12 -21.82
C ASP A 52 -15.50 5.70 -22.32
N THR A 53 -15.76 5.46 -23.60
CA THR A 53 -15.62 4.16 -24.28
C THR A 53 -14.33 4.06 -25.10
N THR A 54 -13.49 5.08 -25.11
CA THR A 54 -12.26 5.10 -25.90
C THR A 54 -11.22 4.16 -25.28
N VAL A 55 -10.86 3.10 -26.01
CA VAL A 55 -9.84 2.13 -25.59
C VAL A 55 -8.48 2.53 -26.17
N PRO A 56 -7.48 2.88 -25.35
CA PRO A 56 -6.15 3.21 -25.83
C PRO A 56 -5.45 2.00 -26.49
N PRO A 57 -4.51 2.27 -27.45
CA PRO A 57 -3.71 1.18 -28.04
C PRO A 57 -2.90 0.39 -27.00
N PRO A 58 -2.58 -0.89 -27.26
CA PRO A 58 -1.80 -1.75 -26.34
C PRO A 58 -0.46 -1.16 -25.92
N THR A 59 0.28 -0.63 -26.88
CA THR A 59 1.61 0.01 -26.65
C THR A 59 1.52 1.19 -25.71
N PHE A 60 0.44 1.98 -25.80
CA PHE A 60 0.18 3.08 -24.90
C PHE A 60 -0.10 2.57 -23.47
N LEU A 61 -0.93 1.52 -23.32
CA LEU A 61 -1.28 0.97 -22.02
C LEU A 61 -0.07 0.34 -21.32
N ARG A 62 0.82 -0.34 -22.03
CA ARG A 62 2.08 -0.85 -21.46
C ARG A 62 3.00 0.26 -20.97
N THR A 63 3.16 1.31 -21.79
CA THR A 63 3.93 2.50 -21.38
C THR A 63 3.30 3.18 -20.16
N ASP A 64 1.97 3.27 -20.14
CA ASP A 64 1.22 3.89 -19.05
C ASP A 64 1.31 3.06 -17.76
N LEU A 65 1.36 1.72 -17.86
CA LEU A 65 1.60 0.82 -16.73
C LEU A 65 2.99 1.06 -16.11
N ALA A 66 4.04 1.12 -16.94
CA ALA A 66 5.40 1.40 -16.46
C ALA A 66 5.49 2.77 -15.75
N ARG A 67 4.81 3.79 -16.31
CA ARG A 67 4.70 5.11 -15.68
C ARG A 67 3.90 5.08 -14.38
N ALA A 68 2.83 4.27 -14.30
CA ALA A 68 2.05 4.11 -13.07
C ALA A 68 2.87 3.47 -11.94
N PHE A 69 3.72 2.49 -12.24
CA PHE A 69 4.69 1.97 -11.27
C PHE A 69 5.69 3.05 -10.85
N THR A 70 6.19 3.87 -11.79
CA THR A 70 7.06 5.00 -11.47
C THR A 70 6.37 6.00 -10.54
N ASP A 71 5.13 6.40 -10.86
CA ASP A 71 4.31 7.30 -10.03
C ASP A 71 4.12 6.72 -8.60
N PHE A 72 3.88 5.41 -8.51
CA PHE A 72 3.78 4.71 -7.22
C PHE A 72 5.09 4.77 -6.43
N HIS A 73 6.24 4.46 -7.06
CA HIS A 73 7.55 4.44 -6.41
C HIS A 73 8.07 5.82 -6.03
N THR A 74 7.63 6.86 -6.75
CA THR A 74 7.96 8.26 -6.47
C THR A 74 6.89 8.98 -5.65
N CYS A 75 5.81 8.27 -5.27
CA CYS A 75 4.69 8.79 -4.48
C CYS A 75 3.93 9.95 -5.15
N GLN A 76 3.81 9.92 -6.48
CA GLN A 76 3.05 10.90 -7.27
C GLN A 76 1.58 10.45 -7.38
N TYR A 77 0.83 10.54 -6.30
CA TYR A 77 -0.53 10.01 -6.22
C TYR A 77 -1.54 10.79 -7.04
N GLY A 78 -1.31 12.10 -7.24
CA GLY A 78 -2.07 12.91 -8.17
C GLY A 78 -1.99 12.39 -9.61
N SER A 79 -0.80 12.02 -10.09
CA SER A 79 -0.59 11.39 -11.39
C SER A 79 -1.21 10.00 -11.46
N LEU A 80 -1.04 9.20 -10.40
CA LEU A 80 -1.58 7.85 -10.31
C LEU A 80 -3.12 7.84 -10.30
N ALA A 81 -3.76 8.85 -9.71
CA ALA A 81 -5.22 9.03 -9.71
C ALA A 81 -5.82 9.23 -11.11
N VAL A 82 -4.99 9.63 -12.08
CA VAL A 82 -5.40 9.72 -13.49
C VAL A 82 -5.06 8.45 -14.26
N ARG A 83 -3.85 7.91 -14.04
CA ARG A 83 -3.31 6.78 -14.80
C ARG A 83 -3.97 5.45 -14.47
N LEU A 84 -4.05 5.12 -13.18
CA LEU A 84 -4.50 3.81 -12.73
C LEU A 84 -5.95 3.49 -13.14
N PRO A 85 -6.94 4.42 -13.01
CA PRO A 85 -8.28 4.19 -13.53
C PRO A 85 -8.33 3.97 -15.03
N ARG A 86 -7.52 4.71 -15.81
CA ARG A 86 -7.42 4.55 -17.27
C ARG A 86 -6.84 3.17 -17.64
N LEU A 87 -5.80 2.71 -16.92
CA LEU A 87 -5.23 1.39 -17.09
C LEU A 87 -6.25 0.29 -16.82
N LEU A 88 -6.98 0.37 -15.70
CA LEU A 88 -8.02 -0.60 -15.36
C LEU A 88 -9.08 -0.68 -16.46
N ARG A 89 -9.60 0.46 -16.95
CA ARG A 89 -10.57 0.49 -18.03
C ARG A 89 -10.03 -0.11 -19.33
N GLY A 90 -8.83 0.32 -19.73
CA GLY A 90 -8.19 -0.16 -20.96
C GLY A 90 -7.87 -1.65 -20.90
N ALA A 91 -7.41 -2.17 -19.75
CA ALA A 91 -7.14 -3.58 -19.55
C ALA A 91 -8.42 -4.41 -19.59
N HIS A 92 -9.52 -3.96 -18.97
CA HIS A 92 -10.81 -4.62 -19.05
C HIS A 92 -11.36 -4.70 -20.49
N ALA A 93 -11.35 -3.57 -21.20
CA ALA A 93 -11.84 -3.53 -22.57
C ALA A 93 -11.06 -4.48 -23.49
N ARG A 94 -9.79 -4.72 -23.21
CA ARG A 94 -8.96 -5.69 -23.97
C ARG A 94 -9.24 -7.12 -23.56
N ALA A 95 -9.41 -7.40 -22.27
CA ALA A 95 -9.69 -8.75 -21.80
C ALA A 95 -11.05 -9.30 -22.30
N THR A 96 -11.99 -8.41 -22.66
CA THR A 96 -13.31 -8.78 -23.18
C THR A 96 -13.40 -8.75 -24.72
N GLY A 97 -12.35 -8.33 -25.44
CA GLY A 97 -12.33 -8.21 -26.90
C GLY A 97 -11.77 -9.46 -27.62
N ASP A 98 -12.04 -9.58 -28.94
CA ASP A 98 -11.61 -10.68 -29.81
C ASP A 98 -10.09 -10.88 -29.91
N HIS A 99 -9.30 -9.97 -29.38
CA HIS A 99 -7.83 -9.98 -29.43
C HIS A 99 -7.21 -10.21 -28.06
N ALA A 100 -7.75 -11.14 -27.28
CA ALA A 100 -7.30 -11.50 -25.94
C ALA A 100 -5.91 -12.19 -25.93
N VAL A 101 -4.88 -11.48 -26.37
CA VAL A 101 -3.53 -11.73 -25.88
C VAL A 101 -3.41 -10.96 -24.57
N ASP A 102 -3.77 -11.59 -23.48
CA ASP A 102 -3.54 -11.03 -22.16
C ASP A 102 -2.03 -11.10 -21.89
N ASP A 103 -1.38 -9.95 -21.95
CA ASP A 103 0.03 -9.76 -21.63
C ASP A 103 0.26 -9.45 -20.14
N GLY A 104 -0.67 -9.86 -19.29
CA GLY A 104 -0.65 -9.61 -17.85
C GLY A 104 -1.05 -8.17 -17.46
N LEU A 105 -1.47 -7.34 -18.41
CA LEU A 105 -1.82 -5.94 -18.15
C LEU A 105 -2.92 -5.80 -17.11
N LEU A 106 -3.95 -6.65 -17.18
CA LEU A 106 -5.06 -6.65 -16.23
C LEU A 106 -4.60 -7.05 -14.84
N ALA A 107 -3.81 -8.13 -14.72
CA ALA A 107 -3.25 -8.59 -13.46
C ALA A 107 -2.38 -7.51 -12.81
N HIS A 108 -1.42 -6.95 -13.55
CA HIS A 108 -0.55 -5.88 -13.05
C HIS A 108 -1.32 -4.63 -12.63
N SER A 109 -2.34 -4.24 -13.40
CA SER A 109 -3.16 -3.06 -13.06
C SER A 109 -3.92 -3.26 -11.75
N TYR A 110 -4.51 -4.45 -11.54
CA TYR A 110 -5.20 -4.78 -10.30
C TYR A 110 -4.24 -4.98 -9.12
N LEU A 111 -3.05 -5.55 -9.32
CA LEU A 111 -2.02 -5.64 -8.29
C LEU A 111 -1.58 -4.25 -7.82
N LEU A 112 -1.40 -3.31 -8.74
CA LEU A 112 -1.06 -1.93 -8.38
C LEU A 112 -2.24 -1.23 -7.66
N ALA A 113 -3.47 -1.42 -8.13
CA ALA A 113 -4.68 -0.90 -7.46
C ALA A 113 -4.80 -1.45 -6.03
N THR A 114 -4.63 -2.75 -5.84
CA THR A 114 -4.66 -3.40 -4.51
C THR A 114 -3.63 -2.77 -3.57
N ARG A 115 -2.39 -2.55 -4.04
CA ARG A 115 -1.32 -1.94 -3.24
C ARG A 115 -1.69 -0.52 -2.79
N MET A 116 -2.29 0.28 -3.68
CA MET A 116 -2.76 1.62 -3.33
C MET A 116 -3.90 1.58 -2.33
N LEU A 117 -4.91 0.74 -2.55
CA LEU A 117 -6.05 0.61 -1.65
C LEU A 117 -5.62 0.11 -0.26
N ILE A 118 -4.66 -0.83 -0.17
CA ILE A 118 -4.05 -1.24 1.10
C ILE A 118 -3.37 -0.06 1.82
N LYS A 119 -2.66 0.81 1.10
CA LYS A 119 -1.98 1.98 1.67
C LYS A 119 -2.94 3.02 2.20
N LEU A 120 -4.05 3.23 1.49
CA LEU A 120 -5.09 4.20 1.83
C LEU A 120 -6.12 3.64 2.83
N ASP A 121 -5.92 2.39 3.28
CA ASP A 121 -6.80 1.65 4.23
C ASP A 121 -8.21 1.35 3.69
N GLU A 122 -8.36 1.31 2.38
CA GLU A 122 -9.60 0.98 1.67
C GLU A 122 -9.76 -0.54 1.52
N GLN A 123 -10.08 -1.23 2.62
CA GLN A 123 -10.05 -2.69 2.67
C GLN A 123 -11.09 -3.34 1.75
N GLN A 124 -12.32 -2.83 1.68
CA GLN A 124 -13.39 -3.43 0.86
C GLN A 124 -13.03 -3.43 -0.63
N LEU A 125 -12.61 -2.29 -1.15
CA LEU A 125 -12.13 -2.18 -2.53
C LEU A 125 -10.83 -2.96 -2.73
N GLY A 126 -9.98 -3.00 -1.70
CA GLY A 126 -8.75 -3.79 -1.70
C GLY A 126 -8.98 -5.28 -1.92
N TRP A 127 -9.97 -5.88 -1.23
CA TRP A 127 -10.37 -7.27 -1.43
C TRP A 127 -10.88 -7.53 -2.84
N MET A 128 -11.75 -6.65 -3.36
CA MET A 128 -12.24 -6.75 -4.74
C MET A 128 -11.11 -6.69 -5.78
N ALA A 129 -10.18 -5.74 -5.60
CA ALA A 129 -9.04 -5.58 -6.50
C ALA A 129 -8.09 -6.79 -6.43
N ALA A 130 -7.80 -7.30 -5.22
CA ALA A 130 -6.93 -8.46 -5.02
C ALA A 130 -7.51 -9.74 -5.61
N ASP A 131 -8.82 -9.98 -5.48
CA ASP A 131 -9.47 -11.15 -6.07
C ASP A 131 -9.45 -11.08 -7.60
N ARG A 132 -9.71 -9.93 -8.19
CA ARG A 132 -9.60 -9.74 -9.65
C ARG A 132 -8.16 -9.88 -10.15
N ALA A 133 -7.17 -9.40 -9.36
CA ALA A 133 -5.77 -9.62 -9.67
C ALA A 133 -5.42 -11.11 -9.68
N ARG A 134 -5.91 -11.87 -8.68
CA ARG A 134 -5.73 -13.31 -8.58
C ARG A 134 -6.33 -14.04 -9.79
N GLN A 135 -7.60 -13.75 -10.12
CA GLN A 135 -8.28 -14.36 -11.26
C GLN A 135 -7.54 -14.09 -12.59
N ALA A 136 -7.10 -12.85 -12.83
CA ALA A 136 -6.33 -12.49 -14.01
C ALA A 136 -4.96 -13.18 -14.05
N ALA A 137 -4.27 -13.29 -12.92
CA ALA A 137 -2.99 -13.97 -12.83
C ALA A 137 -3.12 -15.49 -13.06
N GLU A 138 -4.16 -16.12 -12.49
CA GLU A 138 -4.45 -17.55 -12.69
C GLU A 138 -4.83 -17.85 -14.15
N ALA A 139 -5.63 -16.99 -14.78
CA ALA A 139 -5.98 -17.14 -16.20
C ALA A 139 -4.76 -17.05 -17.11
N LEU A 140 -3.78 -16.21 -16.76
CA LEU A 140 -2.51 -16.10 -17.49
C LEU A 140 -1.58 -17.30 -17.22
N GLY A 141 -1.70 -17.95 -16.07
CA GLY A 141 -0.81 -19.04 -15.64
C GLY A 141 0.60 -18.58 -15.25
N ASP A 142 0.80 -17.28 -14.99
CA ASP A 142 2.10 -16.72 -14.59
C ASP A 142 2.35 -16.95 -13.09
N PRO A 143 3.33 -17.82 -12.72
CA PRO A 143 3.59 -18.13 -11.32
C PRO A 143 4.04 -16.93 -10.48
N LEU A 144 4.69 -15.94 -11.10
CA LEU A 144 5.12 -14.72 -10.42
C LEU A 144 3.92 -13.85 -10.02
N LEU A 145 2.98 -13.65 -10.94
CA LEU A 145 1.78 -12.85 -10.70
C LEU A 145 0.81 -13.55 -9.75
N ILE A 146 0.66 -14.88 -9.86
CA ILE A 146 -0.14 -15.70 -8.93
C ILE A 146 0.41 -15.55 -7.50
N ALA A 147 1.73 -15.67 -7.34
CA ALA A 147 2.38 -15.54 -6.04
C ALA A 147 2.27 -14.12 -5.46
N GLU A 148 2.37 -13.07 -6.31
CA GLU A 148 2.18 -11.70 -5.86
C GLU A 148 0.71 -11.42 -5.45
N ALA A 149 -0.26 -11.97 -6.19
CA ALA A 149 -1.67 -11.87 -5.82
C ALA A 149 -1.96 -12.56 -4.47
N ALA A 150 -1.42 -13.76 -4.26
CA ALA A 150 -1.51 -14.46 -2.97
C ALA A 150 -0.89 -13.65 -1.83
N ARG A 151 0.28 -13.01 -2.06
CA ARG A 151 0.91 -12.14 -1.09
C ARG A 151 0.04 -10.94 -0.70
N GLN A 152 -0.64 -10.33 -1.67
CA GLN A 152 -1.53 -9.18 -1.40
C GLN A 152 -2.79 -9.60 -0.66
N LEU A 153 -3.38 -10.75 -0.99
CA LEU A 153 -4.48 -11.36 -0.22
C LEU A 153 -4.05 -11.64 1.23
N ALA A 154 -2.84 -12.17 1.43
CA ALA A 154 -2.29 -12.37 2.78
C ALA A 154 -2.13 -11.05 3.55
N VAL A 155 -1.74 -9.95 2.88
CA VAL A 155 -1.68 -8.61 3.51
C VAL A 155 -3.07 -8.14 3.93
N LEU A 156 -4.09 -8.32 3.11
CA LEU A 156 -5.47 -7.94 3.44
C LEU A 156 -6.03 -8.79 4.58
N ALA A 157 -5.82 -10.12 4.54
CA ALA A 157 -6.21 -11.02 5.62
C ALA A 157 -5.58 -10.61 6.96
N ARG A 158 -4.28 -10.30 6.98
CA ARG A 158 -3.61 -9.76 8.16
C ARG A 158 -4.20 -8.44 8.66
N LYS A 159 -4.59 -7.54 7.75
CA LYS A 159 -5.24 -6.26 8.13
C LYS A 159 -6.64 -6.45 8.68
N ALA A 160 -7.30 -7.53 8.30
CA ALA A 160 -8.59 -7.96 8.85
C ALA A 160 -8.44 -8.81 10.13
N ASP A 161 -7.21 -8.90 10.69
CA ASP A 161 -6.84 -9.71 11.85
C ASP A 161 -7.05 -11.22 11.67
N TRP A 162 -7.16 -11.71 10.42
CA TRP A 162 -7.21 -13.12 10.06
C TRP A 162 -5.78 -13.68 9.92
N HIS A 163 -5.07 -13.74 11.04
CA HIS A 163 -3.63 -14.03 11.05
C HIS A 163 -3.31 -15.45 10.56
N GLU A 164 -4.10 -16.45 10.94
CA GLU A 164 -3.90 -17.84 10.49
C GLU A 164 -4.05 -17.98 8.98
N GLN A 165 -5.12 -17.40 8.41
CA GLN A 165 -5.36 -17.41 6.98
C GLN A 165 -4.27 -16.64 6.22
N ALA A 166 -3.83 -15.51 6.78
CA ALA A 166 -2.75 -14.72 6.19
C ALA A 166 -1.42 -15.48 6.16
N LEU A 167 -1.07 -16.21 7.23
CA LEU A 167 0.09 -17.10 7.28
C LEU A 167 -0.05 -18.26 6.28
N SER A 168 -1.19 -18.93 6.28
CA SER A 168 -1.47 -20.06 5.36
C SER A 168 -1.34 -19.63 3.91
N LEU A 169 -1.97 -18.51 3.51
CA LEU A 169 -1.88 -17.97 2.14
C LEU A 169 -0.43 -17.66 1.72
N ALA A 170 0.32 -16.99 2.60
CA ALA A 170 1.69 -16.60 2.27
C ALA A 170 2.65 -17.80 2.19
N LEU A 171 2.58 -18.73 3.15
CA LEU A 171 3.47 -19.89 3.22
C LEU A 171 3.13 -20.92 2.16
N ALA A 172 1.84 -21.22 1.91
CA ALA A 172 1.44 -22.13 0.85
C ALA A 172 1.90 -21.63 -0.52
N ALA A 173 1.79 -20.32 -0.78
CA ALA A 173 2.30 -19.74 -2.02
C ALA A 173 3.84 -19.79 -2.08
N ALA A 174 4.56 -19.55 -0.97
CA ALA A 174 6.02 -19.63 -0.92
C ALA A 174 6.56 -21.06 -1.16
N ASP A 175 5.76 -22.07 -0.83
CA ASP A 175 6.11 -23.48 -1.03
C ASP A 175 5.83 -24.00 -2.43
N HIS A 176 5.22 -23.20 -3.30
CA HIS A 176 4.94 -23.60 -4.68
C HIS A 176 6.22 -23.96 -5.44
N PRO A 177 6.28 -25.12 -6.12
CA PRO A 177 7.51 -25.62 -6.77
C PRO A 177 8.14 -24.64 -7.75
N ALA A 178 7.33 -23.88 -8.50
CA ALA A 178 7.84 -22.88 -9.44
C ALA A 178 8.73 -21.82 -8.76
N LEU A 179 8.44 -21.43 -7.51
CA LEU A 179 9.23 -20.44 -6.76
C LEU A 179 10.56 -20.98 -6.24
N ARG A 180 10.82 -22.27 -6.45
CA ARG A 180 12.07 -22.99 -6.08
C ARG A 180 12.88 -23.38 -7.31
N SER A 181 12.55 -22.85 -8.51
CA SER A 181 13.19 -23.18 -9.78
C SER A 181 14.62 -22.66 -9.94
N GLY A 182 15.08 -21.78 -9.06
CA GLY A 182 16.37 -21.09 -9.17
C GLY A 182 16.32 -19.80 -10.03
N ASP A 183 15.20 -19.49 -10.64
CA ASP A 183 15.00 -18.20 -11.29
C ASP A 183 15.06 -17.06 -10.25
N PRO A 184 15.88 -16.01 -10.46
CA PRO A 184 16.07 -14.95 -9.49
C PRO A 184 14.78 -14.19 -9.15
N ALA A 185 13.86 -13.98 -10.11
CA ALA A 185 12.61 -13.27 -9.87
C ALA A 185 11.64 -14.13 -9.04
N LEU A 186 11.52 -15.42 -9.37
CA LEU A 186 10.69 -16.37 -8.61
C LEU A 186 11.24 -16.60 -7.20
N THR A 187 12.57 -16.72 -7.06
CA THR A 187 13.24 -16.82 -5.75
C THR A 187 13.02 -15.56 -4.91
N ALA A 188 13.11 -14.36 -5.50
CA ALA A 188 12.82 -13.11 -4.83
C ALA A 188 11.34 -13.01 -4.40
N GLN A 189 10.41 -13.48 -5.23
CA GLN A 189 8.99 -13.52 -4.90
C GLN A 189 8.71 -14.47 -3.72
N ARG A 190 9.40 -15.62 -3.65
CA ARG A 190 9.37 -16.49 -2.48
C ARG A 190 9.82 -15.73 -1.22
N GLY A 191 10.92 -15.00 -1.31
CA GLY A 191 11.41 -14.16 -0.20
C GLY A 191 10.40 -13.10 0.25
N LEU A 192 9.69 -12.45 -0.68
CA LEU A 192 8.62 -11.49 -0.37
C LEU A 192 7.42 -12.14 0.35
N LEU A 193 7.06 -13.37 -0.01
CA LEU A 193 6.01 -14.12 0.67
C LEU A 193 6.41 -14.47 2.11
N ILE A 194 7.63 -14.94 2.32
CA ILE A 194 8.19 -15.26 3.65
C ILE A 194 8.26 -13.99 4.51
N GLN A 195 8.68 -12.85 3.95
CA GLN A 195 8.61 -11.57 4.66
C GLN A 195 7.17 -11.17 5.04
N SER A 196 6.19 -11.46 4.18
CA SER A 196 4.79 -11.19 4.49
C SER A 196 4.31 -12.08 5.64
N ALA A 197 4.72 -13.35 5.67
CA ALA A 197 4.45 -14.28 6.76
C ALA A 197 5.12 -13.82 8.06
N ALA A 198 6.39 -13.39 8.03
CA ALA A 198 7.10 -12.85 9.19
C ALA A 198 6.36 -11.67 9.81
N TYR A 199 5.90 -10.71 9.00
CA TYR A 199 5.13 -9.58 9.50
C TYR A 199 3.76 -10.00 10.06
N THR A 200 3.16 -11.07 9.52
CA THR A 200 1.92 -11.63 10.05
C THR A 200 2.14 -12.29 11.41
N ALA A 201 3.22 -13.07 11.59
CA ALA A 201 3.62 -13.65 12.87
C ALA A 201 3.82 -12.55 13.94
N ALA A 202 4.50 -11.45 13.58
CA ALA A 202 4.67 -10.30 14.47
C ALA A 202 3.32 -9.72 14.93
N ARG A 203 2.36 -9.58 14.02
CA ARG A 203 1.02 -9.07 14.32
C ARG A 203 0.19 -10.04 15.17
N ALA A 204 0.44 -11.33 15.02
CA ALA A 204 -0.19 -12.38 15.83
C ALA A 204 0.46 -12.54 17.24
N GLY A 205 1.51 -11.77 17.55
CA GLY A 205 2.23 -11.84 18.82
C GLY A 205 3.33 -12.89 18.86
N ASP A 206 3.60 -13.60 17.77
CA ASP A 206 4.69 -14.58 17.65
C ASP A 206 5.99 -13.89 17.20
N ALA A 207 6.69 -13.29 18.15
CA ALA A 207 7.97 -12.64 17.89
C ALA A 207 9.09 -13.63 17.53
N ALA A 208 9.02 -14.87 17.99
CA ALA A 208 10.02 -15.89 17.69
C ALA A 208 9.87 -16.36 16.23
N GLY A 209 8.69 -16.75 15.81
CA GLY A 209 8.38 -17.12 14.43
C GLY A 209 8.64 -15.96 13.45
N MET A 210 8.36 -14.72 13.84
CA MET A 210 8.71 -13.55 13.05
C MET A 210 10.20 -13.46 12.74
N ARG A 211 11.06 -13.67 13.77
CA ARG A 211 12.51 -13.58 13.61
C ARG A 211 13.06 -14.76 12.80
N GLU A 212 12.52 -15.95 12.97
CA GLU A 212 12.87 -17.15 12.19
C GLU A 212 12.57 -16.92 10.70
N LEU A 213 11.34 -16.53 10.35
CA LEU A 213 10.94 -16.25 8.98
C LEU A 213 11.72 -15.07 8.37
N THR A 214 12.05 -14.05 9.17
CA THR A 214 12.92 -12.95 8.71
C THR A 214 14.33 -13.45 8.41
N GLY A 215 14.86 -14.40 9.23
CA GLY A 215 16.15 -15.06 8.98
C GLY A 215 16.15 -15.85 7.67
N GLU A 216 15.08 -16.59 7.38
CA GLU A 216 14.93 -17.30 6.10
C GLU A 216 14.90 -16.31 4.91
N ALA A 217 14.11 -15.24 4.99
CA ALA A 217 14.09 -14.20 3.94
C ALA A 217 15.46 -13.54 3.76
N ALA A 218 16.20 -13.32 4.85
CA ALA A 218 17.56 -12.76 4.79
C ALA A 218 18.55 -13.71 4.10
N ALA A 219 18.45 -15.02 4.33
CA ALA A 219 19.26 -16.03 3.66
C ALA A 219 19.01 -16.01 2.15
N ILE A 220 17.75 -16.01 1.71
CA ILE A 220 17.37 -15.90 0.30
C ILE A 220 17.90 -14.59 -0.32
N ALA A 221 17.75 -13.45 0.38
CA ALA A 221 18.24 -12.19 -0.12
C ALA A 221 19.76 -12.16 -0.26
N LYS A 222 20.49 -12.82 0.64
CA LYS A 222 21.95 -12.96 0.57
C LYS A 222 22.39 -13.78 -0.64
N GLU A 223 21.70 -14.87 -0.96
CA GLU A 223 21.96 -15.70 -2.16
C GLU A 223 21.75 -14.93 -3.44
N LEU A 224 20.71 -14.11 -3.53
CA LEU A 224 20.41 -13.27 -4.70
C LEU A 224 21.39 -12.09 -4.84
N GLY A 225 22.17 -11.77 -3.81
CA GLY A 225 23.13 -10.68 -3.83
C GLY A 225 22.55 -9.30 -3.47
N PRO A 226 23.36 -8.24 -3.60
CA PRO A 226 23.01 -6.92 -3.07
C PRO A 226 21.98 -6.15 -3.92
N ALA A 227 21.77 -6.55 -5.18
CA ALA A 227 20.86 -5.85 -6.09
C ALA A 227 19.40 -6.06 -5.69
N THR A 228 18.59 -5.00 -5.84
CA THR A 228 17.16 -5.12 -5.60
C THR A 228 16.47 -5.76 -6.81
N VAL A 229 15.87 -6.93 -6.60
CA VAL A 229 15.06 -7.67 -7.57
C VAL A 229 13.58 -7.29 -7.37
N LEU A 230 12.75 -7.45 -8.39
CA LEU A 230 11.28 -7.25 -8.35
C LEU A 230 10.87 -5.89 -7.75
N ARG A 231 11.39 -4.80 -8.24
CA ARG A 231 11.07 -3.44 -7.73
C ARG A 231 9.58 -3.14 -7.75
N ASP A 232 8.86 -3.67 -8.73
CA ASP A 232 7.42 -3.48 -8.90
C ASP A 232 6.57 -4.46 -8.08
N HIS A 233 7.20 -5.42 -7.37
CA HIS A 233 6.55 -6.33 -6.43
C HIS A 233 6.99 -6.02 -5.01
N GLY A 234 6.07 -5.87 -4.10
CA GLY A 234 6.36 -5.61 -2.68
C GLY A 234 7.29 -4.42 -2.38
N GLY A 235 7.71 -3.66 -3.41
CA GLY A 235 8.72 -2.60 -3.32
C GLY A 235 10.16 -3.09 -3.41
N GLY A 236 10.35 -4.29 -3.96
CA GLY A 236 11.63 -4.92 -4.22
C GLY A 236 12.11 -5.84 -3.10
N PHE A 237 12.96 -6.79 -3.49
CA PHE A 237 13.58 -7.76 -2.60
C PHE A 237 15.10 -7.67 -2.67
N SER A 238 15.75 -7.47 -1.52
CA SER A 238 17.19 -7.38 -1.34
C SER A 238 17.54 -7.44 0.15
N PRO A 239 18.80 -7.63 0.57
CA PRO A 239 19.18 -7.57 1.97
C PRO A 239 18.72 -6.27 2.66
N THR A 240 18.81 -5.12 1.97
CA THR A 240 18.39 -3.83 2.52
C THR A 240 16.87 -3.75 2.73
N THR A 241 16.07 -4.28 1.80
CA THR A 241 14.60 -4.28 1.96
C THR A 241 14.13 -5.28 3.00
N VAL A 242 14.82 -6.42 3.18
CA VAL A 242 14.57 -7.35 4.30
C VAL A 242 14.82 -6.63 5.63
N GLN A 243 15.92 -5.91 5.77
CA GLN A 243 16.22 -5.14 6.97
C GLN A 243 15.18 -4.03 7.23
N LEU A 244 14.70 -3.35 6.19
CA LEU A 244 13.61 -2.39 6.33
C LEU A 244 12.32 -3.06 6.86
N HIS A 245 11.99 -4.24 6.34
CA HIS A 245 10.82 -4.99 6.80
C HIS A 245 10.97 -5.45 8.26
N LEU A 246 12.17 -5.79 8.71
CA LEU A 246 12.44 -6.12 10.12
C LEU A 246 12.10 -4.95 11.04
N VAL A 247 12.40 -3.69 10.64
CA VAL A 247 11.99 -2.50 11.42
C VAL A 247 10.47 -2.47 11.63
N SER A 248 9.71 -2.71 10.56
CA SER A 248 8.25 -2.78 10.63
C SER A 248 7.76 -3.94 11.50
N ALA A 249 8.39 -5.12 11.37
CA ALA A 249 8.01 -6.33 12.06
C ALA A 249 8.28 -6.25 13.57
N GLU A 250 9.43 -5.74 13.99
CA GLU A 250 9.75 -5.52 15.42
C GLU A 250 8.81 -4.47 16.05
N ASN A 251 8.46 -3.41 15.31
CA ASN A 251 7.41 -2.49 15.73
C ASN A 251 6.07 -3.22 15.94
N ALA A 252 5.69 -4.09 15.02
CA ALA A 252 4.43 -4.84 15.11
C ALA A 252 4.44 -5.85 16.27
N ALA A 253 5.59 -6.48 16.53
CA ALA A 253 5.80 -7.38 17.68
C ALA A 253 5.85 -6.66 19.04
N GLY A 254 5.82 -5.31 19.05
CA GLY A 254 5.81 -4.52 20.27
C GLY A 254 7.19 -4.23 20.85
N ASP A 255 8.26 -4.44 20.10
CA ASP A 255 9.65 -4.17 20.52
C ASP A 255 10.21 -2.94 19.76
N PRO A 256 9.93 -1.70 20.22
CA PRO A 256 10.46 -0.51 19.59
C PRO A 256 11.98 -0.36 19.73
N ALA A 257 12.61 -1.00 20.72
CA ALA A 257 14.06 -0.97 20.90
C ALA A 257 14.74 -1.81 19.82
N ALA A 258 14.24 -3.03 19.56
CA ALA A 258 14.70 -3.87 18.47
C ALA A 258 14.44 -3.22 17.10
N ALA A 259 13.28 -2.57 16.91
CA ALA A 259 12.98 -1.81 15.69
C ALA A 259 14.00 -0.70 15.44
N LEU A 260 14.36 0.09 16.46
CA LEU A 260 15.38 1.13 16.35
C LEU A 260 16.79 0.56 16.12
N ALA A 261 17.10 -0.60 16.71
CA ALA A 261 18.36 -1.32 16.44
C ALA A 261 18.43 -1.78 14.98
N ALA A 262 17.35 -2.38 14.47
CA ALA A 262 17.23 -2.79 13.08
C ALA A 262 17.35 -1.59 12.11
N ALA A 263 16.75 -0.44 12.46
CA ALA A 263 16.79 0.76 11.64
C ALA A 263 18.21 1.32 11.47
N LYS A 264 19.10 1.17 12.44
CA LYS A 264 20.51 1.62 12.34
C LYS A 264 21.29 0.91 11.23
N ALA A 265 20.88 -0.32 10.88
CA ALA A 265 21.51 -1.09 9.81
C ALA A 265 21.00 -0.68 8.40
N VAL A 266 19.99 0.16 8.31
CA VAL A 266 19.44 0.65 7.04
C VAL A 266 20.00 2.04 6.74
N ALA A 267 20.73 2.18 5.63
CA ALA A 267 21.06 3.48 5.08
C ALA A 267 19.87 3.95 4.19
N PRO A 268 19.14 5.03 4.54
CA PRO A 268 17.95 5.44 3.78
C PRO A 268 18.24 5.69 2.30
N GLY A 269 19.44 6.17 1.95
CA GLY A 269 19.86 6.41 0.57
C GLY A 269 20.01 5.13 -0.28
N SER A 270 20.19 3.95 0.35
CA SER A 270 20.29 2.68 -0.35
C SER A 270 18.92 2.03 -0.66
N LEU A 271 17.85 2.61 -0.14
CA LEU A 271 16.50 2.11 -0.38
C LEU A 271 16.06 2.38 -1.82
N PRO A 272 15.36 1.40 -2.47
CA PRO A 272 15.18 1.39 -3.92
C PRO A 272 14.21 2.46 -4.45
N SER A 273 13.41 3.09 -3.59
CA SER A 273 12.41 4.07 -4.01
C SER A 273 12.15 5.13 -2.95
N THR A 274 11.58 6.27 -3.38
CA THR A 274 11.09 7.33 -2.49
C THR A 274 10.05 6.78 -1.50
N GLU A 275 9.18 5.90 -1.99
CA GLU A 275 8.17 5.22 -1.18
C GLU A 275 8.81 4.41 -0.05
N ARG A 276 9.90 3.68 -0.30
CA ARG A 276 10.61 2.91 0.73
C ARG A 276 11.34 3.80 1.72
N ARG A 277 11.86 4.93 1.29
CA ARG A 277 12.46 5.93 2.21
C ARG A 277 11.42 6.56 3.13
N ALA A 278 10.27 6.97 2.60
CA ALA A 278 9.18 7.49 3.41
C ALA A 278 8.67 6.44 4.42
N ARG A 279 8.55 5.18 3.98
CA ARG A 279 8.19 4.05 4.86
C ARG A 279 9.20 3.89 5.99
N TYR A 280 10.49 3.90 5.70
CA TYR A 280 11.55 3.82 6.71
C TYR A 280 11.37 4.89 7.80
N TYR A 281 11.23 6.15 7.41
CA TYR A 281 11.07 7.23 8.37
C TYR A 281 9.76 7.12 9.18
N THR A 282 8.68 6.64 8.58
CA THR A 282 7.41 6.41 9.28
C THR A 282 7.54 5.27 10.30
N ASP A 283 8.23 4.18 9.96
CA ASP A 283 8.46 3.07 10.88
C ASP A 283 9.40 3.48 12.05
N VAL A 284 10.43 4.28 11.76
CA VAL A 284 11.32 4.88 12.78
C VAL A 284 10.54 5.84 13.69
N ALA A 285 9.65 6.65 13.13
CA ALA A 285 8.78 7.54 13.91
C ALA A 285 7.86 6.75 14.85
N THR A 286 7.30 5.63 14.36
CA THR A 286 6.48 4.72 15.18
C THR A 286 7.27 4.16 16.35
N ALA A 287 8.50 3.71 16.13
CA ALA A 287 9.37 3.19 17.18
C ALA A 287 9.72 4.28 18.23
N PHE A 288 10.02 5.51 17.78
CA PHE A 288 10.25 6.62 18.69
C PHE A 288 9.01 7.00 19.51
N ALA A 289 7.83 7.03 18.88
CA ALA A 289 6.58 7.31 19.58
C ALA A 289 6.32 6.29 20.69
N ARG A 290 6.48 5.00 20.39
CA ARG A 290 6.32 3.90 21.36
C ARG A 290 7.36 3.91 22.48
N SER A 291 8.53 4.49 22.21
CA SER A 291 9.61 4.66 23.21
C SER A 291 9.48 5.96 24.01
N GLY A 292 8.41 6.75 23.84
CA GLY A 292 8.24 8.05 24.49
C GLY A 292 9.20 9.14 23.99
N ARG A 293 9.92 8.91 22.90
CA ARG A 293 10.92 9.83 22.33
C ARG A 293 10.28 10.80 21.36
N ARG A 294 9.47 11.70 21.91
CA ARG A 294 8.60 12.61 21.17
C ARG A 294 9.33 13.44 20.09
N ASP A 295 10.44 14.11 20.44
CA ASP A 295 11.13 15.00 19.51
C ASP A 295 11.76 14.23 18.34
N GLN A 296 12.27 13.01 18.62
CA GLN A 296 12.77 12.14 17.56
C GLN A 296 11.66 11.65 16.65
N CYS A 297 10.47 11.35 17.20
CA CYS A 297 9.29 10.99 16.41
C CYS A 297 8.90 12.13 15.46
N ILE A 298 8.80 13.37 15.95
CA ILE A 298 8.47 14.55 15.13
C ILE A 298 9.51 14.72 14.02
N ARG A 299 10.81 14.66 14.33
CA ARG A 299 11.88 14.76 13.32
C ARG A 299 11.78 13.66 12.25
N ALA A 300 11.48 12.44 12.65
CA ALA A 300 11.32 11.32 11.70
C ALA A 300 10.10 11.51 10.80
N LEU A 301 8.96 12.01 11.33
CA LEU A 301 7.78 12.33 10.53
C LEU A 301 8.06 13.47 9.54
N LEU A 302 8.76 14.51 9.94
CA LEU A 302 9.17 15.60 9.04
C LEU A 302 10.13 15.11 7.95
N ALA A 303 11.02 14.16 8.27
CA ALA A 303 11.89 13.53 7.29
C ALA A 303 11.08 12.66 6.29
N ALA A 304 10.05 11.95 6.74
CA ALA A 304 9.13 11.22 5.87
C ALA A 304 8.40 12.18 4.92
N GLU A 305 7.88 13.28 5.44
CA GLU A 305 7.19 14.31 4.67
C GLU A 305 8.11 14.94 3.61
N HIS A 306 9.35 15.28 4.00
CA HIS A 306 10.33 15.82 3.06
C HIS A 306 10.64 14.85 1.90
N GLN A 307 10.68 13.55 2.17
CA GLN A 307 10.91 12.54 1.12
C GLN A 307 9.71 12.38 0.21
N ALA A 308 8.49 12.31 0.76
CA ALA A 308 7.27 11.98 0.03
C ALA A 308 6.06 12.65 0.68
N PRO A 309 5.76 13.91 0.36
CA PRO A 309 4.64 14.65 0.96
C PRO A 309 3.29 13.93 0.75
N GLU A 310 2.97 13.56 -0.50
CA GLU A 310 1.69 12.90 -0.81
C GLU A 310 1.51 11.56 -0.07
N GLU A 311 2.56 10.74 0.00
CA GLU A 311 2.55 9.48 0.78
C GLU A 311 2.32 9.75 2.27
N THR A 312 3.05 10.71 2.84
CA THR A 312 3.01 11.02 4.27
C THR A 312 1.64 11.56 4.68
N HIS A 313 1.08 12.45 3.87
CA HIS A 313 -0.22 13.08 4.15
C HIS A 313 -1.39 12.11 3.94
N ALA A 314 -1.32 11.22 2.95
CA ALA A 314 -2.38 10.26 2.66
C ALA A 314 -2.44 9.08 3.65
N ARG A 315 -1.39 8.83 4.45
CA ARG A 315 -1.32 7.65 5.33
C ARG A 315 -2.11 7.79 6.62
N PRO A 316 -3.12 6.92 6.88
CA PRO A 316 -3.86 6.91 8.15
C PRO A 316 -2.95 6.70 9.37
N ALA A 317 -1.92 5.86 9.27
CA ALA A 317 -0.95 5.62 10.34
C ALA A 317 -0.18 6.89 10.74
N VAL A 318 0.16 7.77 9.78
CA VAL A 318 0.81 9.05 10.06
C VAL A 318 -0.15 10.00 10.75
N LYS A 319 -1.39 10.09 10.28
CA LYS A 319 -2.45 10.88 10.93
C LYS A 319 -2.66 10.47 12.37
N SER A 320 -2.73 9.16 12.64
CA SER A 320 -2.85 8.63 14.00
C SER A 320 -1.65 8.99 14.89
N LEU A 321 -0.42 8.90 14.37
CA LEU A 321 0.77 9.30 15.12
C LEU A 321 0.75 10.79 15.45
N VAL A 322 0.43 11.65 14.48
CA VAL A 322 0.35 13.11 14.67
C VAL A 322 -0.74 13.47 15.65
N SER A 323 -1.94 12.85 15.57
CA SER A 323 -3.01 13.03 16.55
C SER A 323 -2.58 12.66 17.96
N GLY A 324 -1.92 11.50 18.12
CA GLY A 324 -1.38 11.06 19.41
C GLY A 324 -0.34 12.02 19.97
N LEU A 325 0.52 12.60 19.11
CA LEU A 325 1.49 13.61 19.50
C LEU A 325 0.81 14.93 19.95
N LEU A 326 -0.26 15.36 19.31
CA LEU A 326 -0.99 16.57 19.72
C LEU A 326 -1.62 16.44 21.11
N ILE A 327 -2.16 15.26 21.43
CA ILE A 327 -2.84 14.99 22.69
C ILE A 327 -1.84 14.76 23.83
N SER A 328 -0.70 14.10 23.56
CA SER A 328 0.19 13.55 24.58
C SER A 328 1.24 14.52 25.14
N GLY A 329 1.20 15.82 24.79
CA GLY A 329 2.16 16.76 25.35
C GLY A 329 2.27 18.11 24.64
N ARG A 330 3.39 18.82 24.87
CA ARG A 330 3.62 20.17 24.34
C ARG A 330 3.63 20.20 22.82
N THR A 331 2.80 21.03 22.19
CA THR A 331 2.72 21.21 20.75
C THR A 331 3.75 22.24 20.29
N THR A 332 4.74 21.77 19.50
CA THR A 332 5.73 22.65 18.84
C THR A 332 5.15 23.25 17.57
N THR A 333 5.80 24.30 17.03
CA THR A 333 5.40 24.92 15.77
C THR A 333 5.48 23.93 14.60
N GLU A 334 6.56 23.11 14.58
CA GLU A 334 6.77 22.09 13.55
C GLU A 334 5.65 21.02 13.57
N LEU A 335 5.27 20.54 14.77
CA LEU A 335 4.19 19.58 14.91
C LEU A 335 2.85 20.17 14.48
N ARG A 336 2.57 21.42 14.84
CA ARG A 336 1.35 22.11 14.44
C ARG A 336 1.29 22.29 12.92
N GLY A 337 2.40 22.69 12.30
CA GLY A 337 2.50 22.79 10.84
C GLY A 337 2.28 21.45 10.15
N LEU A 338 2.90 20.37 10.64
CA LEU A 338 2.70 19.02 10.10
C LEU A 338 1.24 18.59 10.27
N ALA A 339 0.64 18.82 11.44
CA ALA A 339 -0.74 18.44 11.72
C ALA A 339 -1.75 19.13 10.78
N ALA A 340 -1.52 20.41 10.46
CA ALA A 340 -2.33 21.12 9.48
C ALA A 340 -2.20 20.52 8.08
N ARG A 341 -0.97 20.16 7.64
CA ARG A 341 -0.74 19.61 6.30
C ARG A 341 -1.26 18.18 6.13
N VAL A 342 -1.25 17.37 7.20
CA VAL A 342 -1.84 16.00 7.17
C VAL A 342 -3.35 15.99 7.46
N GLY A 343 -3.99 17.15 7.66
CA GLY A 343 -5.42 17.26 7.87
C GLY A 343 -5.92 16.82 9.26
N VAL A 344 -5.08 16.87 10.28
CA VAL A 344 -5.44 16.52 11.66
C VAL A 344 -5.88 17.76 12.46
N LEU A 345 -5.45 18.94 12.06
CA LEU A 345 -5.95 20.22 12.55
C LEU A 345 -6.76 20.89 11.45
N THR A 346 -8.03 21.08 11.68
CA THR A 346 -8.95 21.89 10.87
C THR A 346 -9.08 23.28 11.46
#